data_75b7f9888f97f8974a37d32536c1aa65
#
_entry.id   75b7f9888f97f8974a37d32536c1aa65
#
_cell.length_a   1.000
_cell.length_b   1.000
_cell.length_c   1.000
_cell.angle_alpha   90.00
_cell.angle_beta   90.00
_cell.angle_gamma   90.00
#
_symmetry.space_group_name_H-M   'P 1'
#
loop_
_entity.id
_entity.type
_entity.pdbx_description
1 polymer ?
#
loop_
_entity_poly.entity_id
_entity_poly.type
_entity_poly.pdbx_seq_one_letter_code
_entity_poly.pdbx_strand_id
1 'polypeptide(L)'
;SGTHVCLRRVDPARVWQLFGDEGVTHYGGAPTVQIMLMNHAAARQLERPVTVYVAGAPPPPTLLGQLKARNFRPIHVYGLTETYAPITSCAWHREWDDKPAEEQARLLARQGQGQVMADLVRVVDNDMHDVPRDGQTMGEVVMRGNIVMKGYYNDPQATATAFHGGWFHSGDLGVWHPDGYIELRDRKKDIIISGGENISTIEVEQTIVQHPAVLECAVIAIPDQQWGERPKAFVTLKLGQLATEQEIIAFCREHMAHYKCPSAVAFGELPKTSTGKVQKFVLREKEWAGHEKRIN
;
A
#
# COMPACT_ATOMS: atom_id res chain seq x y z
N SER A 1 0.67 2.50 31.39
CA SER A 1 -0.52 3.25 30.97
C SER A 1 -0.09 4.44 30.13
N GLY A 2 -0.78 4.71 29.04
CA GLY A 2 -0.53 5.84 28.15
C GLY A 2 -1.75 6.78 28.11
N THR A 3 -1.53 8.03 27.74
CA THR A 3 -2.61 8.99 27.47
C THR A 3 -3.00 8.93 26.01
N HIS A 4 -4.29 8.81 25.72
CA HIS A 4 -4.82 8.84 24.36
C HIS A 4 -5.33 10.23 24.02
N VAL A 5 -4.82 10.81 22.93
CA VAL A 5 -5.29 12.07 22.37
C VAL A 5 -6.21 11.74 21.19
N CYS A 6 -7.52 11.87 21.39
CA CYS A 6 -8.53 11.45 20.43
C CYS A 6 -8.99 12.62 19.55
N LEU A 7 -9.13 12.39 18.24
CA LEU A 7 -9.68 13.33 17.29
C LEU A 7 -10.95 12.75 16.64
N ARG A 8 -11.99 13.57 16.46
CA ARG A 8 -13.21 13.17 15.74
C ARG A 8 -12.99 13.01 14.24
N ARG A 9 -12.11 13.84 13.70
CA ARG A 9 -11.73 13.84 12.28
C ARG A 9 -10.26 14.18 12.16
N VAL A 10 -9.64 13.75 11.08
CA VAL A 10 -8.29 14.13 10.74
C VAL A 10 -8.31 15.59 10.29
N ASP A 11 -7.67 16.46 11.06
CA ASP A 11 -7.41 17.86 10.75
C ASP A 11 -5.89 18.07 10.84
N PRO A 12 -5.20 18.26 9.71
CA PRO A 12 -3.74 18.34 9.68
C PRO A 12 -3.19 19.46 10.55
N ALA A 13 -3.82 20.64 10.59
CA ALA A 13 -3.36 21.76 11.43
C ALA A 13 -3.43 21.37 12.90
N ARG A 14 -4.53 20.78 13.32
CA ARG A 14 -4.73 20.34 14.71
C ARG A 14 -3.77 19.22 15.08
N VAL A 15 -3.53 18.25 14.19
CA VAL A 15 -2.56 17.16 14.43
C VAL A 15 -1.16 17.73 14.66
N TRP A 16 -0.69 18.67 13.81
CA TRP A 16 0.61 19.31 13.97
C TRP A 16 0.73 20.11 15.26
N GLN A 17 -0.36 20.74 15.69
CA GLN A 17 -0.42 21.45 16.98
C GLN A 17 -0.28 20.45 18.14
N LEU A 18 -1.01 19.34 18.12
CA LEU A 18 -1.02 18.32 19.19
C LEU A 18 0.34 17.64 19.38
N PHE A 19 1.15 17.48 18.32
CA PHE A 19 2.51 16.97 18.48
C PHE A 19 3.34 17.82 19.44
N GLY A 20 3.14 19.14 19.46
CA GLY A 20 3.78 20.03 20.42
C GLY A 20 3.06 20.09 21.76
N ASP A 21 1.76 20.43 21.76
CA ASP A 21 0.99 20.74 22.96
C ASP A 21 0.85 19.54 23.91
N GLU A 22 0.63 18.35 23.35
CA GLU A 22 0.36 17.12 24.12
C GLU A 22 1.58 16.20 24.21
N GLY A 23 2.69 16.56 23.59
CA GLY A 23 3.90 15.76 23.61
C GLY A 23 3.70 14.35 23.04
N VAL A 24 2.93 14.21 21.97
CA VAL A 24 2.61 12.93 21.33
C VAL A 24 3.89 12.20 20.94
N THR A 25 4.02 10.96 21.39
CA THR A 25 5.19 10.09 21.12
C THR A 25 4.91 9.03 20.08
N HIS A 26 3.64 8.62 19.93
CA HIS A 26 3.20 7.56 19.02
C HIS A 26 1.86 7.92 18.40
N TYR A 27 1.68 7.63 17.11
CA TYR A 27 0.38 7.67 16.46
C TYR A 27 0.34 6.68 15.28
N GLY A 28 -0.84 6.46 14.73
CA GLY A 28 -1.01 5.61 13.55
C GLY A 28 -1.96 6.24 12.54
N GLY A 29 -1.78 5.90 11.28
CA GLY A 29 -2.67 6.33 10.22
C GLY A 29 -2.33 5.75 8.86
N ALA A 30 -3.30 5.77 7.95
CA ALA A 30 -3.11 5.34 6.57
C ALA A 30 -2.12 6.27 5.83
N PRO A 31 -1.49 5.81 4.73
CA PRO A 31 -0.62 6.65 3.90
C PRO A 31 -1.26 7.98 3.49
N THR A 32 -2.55 7.99 3.16
CA THR A 32 -3.30 9.21 2.82
C THR A 32 -3.31 10.24 3.94
N VAL A 33 -3.43 9.80 5.19
CA VAL A 33 -3.33 10.70 6.37
C VAL A 33 -1.92 11.28 6.45
N GLN A 34 -0.89 10.46 6.26
CA GLN A 34 0.49 10.92 6.28
C GLN A 34 0.77 11.92 5.14
N ILE A 35 0.26 11.64 3.93
CA ILE A 35 0.38 12.54 2.78
C ILE A 35 -0.24 13.91 3.10
N MET A 36 -1.44 13.93 3.69
CA MET A 36 -2.09 15.18 4.10
C MET A 36 -1.25 15.95 5.13
N LEU A 37 -0.71 15.25 6.13
CA LEU A 37 0.16 15.87 7.14
C LEU A 37 1.44 16.44 6.54
N MET A 38 2.12 15.67 5.66
CA MET A 38 3.40 16.08 5.07
C MET A 38 3.27 17.24 4.08
N ASN A 39 2.11 17.40 3.42
CA ASN A 39 1.84 18.47 2.47
C ASN A 39 1.14 19.70 3.09
N HIS A 40 0.82 19.67 4.38
CA HIS A 40 0.17 20.80 5.05
C HIS A 40 1.16 21.94 5.37
N ALA A 41 0.69 23.20 5.33
CA ALA A 41 1.51 24.37 5.60
C ALA A 41 2.16 24.39 7.01
N ALA A 42 1.55 23.70 7.98
CA ALA A 42 2.09 23.54 9.33
C ALA A 42 3.18 22.47 9.45
N ALA A 43 3.50 21.75 8.36
CA ALA A 43 4.49 20.68 8.38
C ALA A 43 5.88 21.23 8.68
N ARG A 44 6.51 20.67 9.72
CA ARG A 44 7.83 21.09 10.22
C ARG A 44 8.64 19.90 10.70
N GLN A 45 9.91 20.11 10.93
CA GLN A 45 10.74 19.14 11.66
C GLN A 45 10.34 19.14 13.14
N LEU A 46 10.17 17.95 13.71
CA LEU A 46 9.85 17.80 15.13
C LEU A 46 11.14 17.85 15.97
N GLU A 47 11.07 18.49 17.13
CA GLU A 47 12.17 18.54 18.09
C GLU A 47 12.47 17.17 18.71
N ARG A 48 11.42 16.39 18.95
CA ARG A 48 11.49 15.02 19.50
C ARG A 48 10.97 14.02 18.49
N PRO A 49 11.58 12.82 18.40
CA PRO A 49 11.11 11.80 17.46
C PRO A 49 9.71 11.30 17.86
N VAL A 50 8.84 11.13 16.86
CA VAL A 50 7.50 10.56 17.01
C VAL A 50 7.44 9.28 16.20
N THR A 51 7.07 8.17 16.84
CA THR A 51 6.84 6.90 16.15
C THR A 51 5.50 6.94 15.43
N VAL A 52 5.50 6.57 14.14
CA VAL A 52 4.29 6.52 13.34
C VAL A 52 4.10 5.12 12.76
N TYR A 53 2.96 4.49 13.08
CA TYR A 53 2.54 3.25 12.46
C TYR A 53 1.77 3.55 11.18
N VAL A 54 2.31 3.10 10.05
CA VAL A 54 1.68 3.29 8.73
C VAL A 54 1.06 1.97 8.31
N ALA A 55 -0.25 1.97 8.07
CA ALA A 55 -1.04 0.78 7.75
C ALA A 55 -2.21 1.08 6.82
N GLY A 56 -2.88 0.02 6.34
CA GLY A 56 -4.11 0.11 5.53
C GLY A 56 -3.87 0.14 4.03
N ALA A 57 -2.70 0.54 3.58
CA ALA A 57 -2.21 0.42 2.20
C ALA A 57 -0.67 0.46 2.21
N PRO A 58 0.02 -0.04 1.17
CA PRO A 58 1.46 0.11 1.04
C PRO A 58 1.84 1.60 0.89
N PRO A 59 2.71 2.14 1.77
CA PRO A 59 3.16 3.53 1.66
C PRO A 59 4.18 3.67 0.52
N PRO A 60 4.11 4.76 -0.28
CA PRO A 60 5.19 5.07 -1.20
C PRO A 60 6.52 5.29 -0.44
N PRO A 61 7.66 4.82 -0.96
CA PRO A 61 8.97 5.06 -0.34
C PRO A 61 9.26 6.55 -0.09
N THR A 62 8.86 7.41 -1.03
CA THR A 62 9.01 8.87 -0.92
C THR A 62 8.31 9.44 0.32
N LEU A 63 7.14 8.93 0.69
CA LEU A 63 6.43 9.34 1.91
C LEU A 63 7.22 8.97 3.16
N LEU A 64 7.78 7.76 3.20
CA LEU A 64 8.58 7.31 4.34
C LEU A 64 9.85 8.14 4.51
N GLY A 65 10.49 8.51 3.38
CA GLY A 65 11.61 9.45 3.38
C GLY A 65 11.23 10.82 3.93
N GLN A 66 10.08 11.37 3.52
CA GLN A 66 9.56 12.65 4.02
C GLN A 66 9.27 12.61 5.52
N LEU A 67 8.72 11.53 6.03
CA LEU A 67 8.49 11.32 7.46
C LEU A 67 9.82 11.30 8.23
N LYS A 68 10.81 10.52 7.78
CA LYS A 68 12.14 10.48 8.40
C LYS A 68 12.81 11.86 8.43
N ALA A 69 12.75 12.61 7.33
CA ALA A 69 13.31 13.95 7.24
C ALA A 69 12.70 14.95 8.24
N ARG A 70 11.49 14.68 8.77
CA ARG A 70 10.80 15.48 9.79
C ARG A 70 10.87 14.89 11.20
N ASN A 71 11.82 13.98 11.44
CA ASN A 71 12.06 13.33 12.73
C ASN A 71 10.94 12.38 13.18
N PHE A 72 10.18 11.81 12.23
CA PHE A 72 9.33 10.68 12.52
C PHE A 72 10.12 9.36 12.41
N ARG A 73 9.67 8.36 13.16
CA ARG A 73 10.14 6.96 13.08
C ARG A 73 9.03 6.12 12.46
N PRO A 74 8.95 6.01 11.13
CA PRO A 74 7.91 5.22 10.50
C PRO A 74 8.16 3.73 10.71
N ILE A 75 7.08 3.02 11.06
CA ILE A 75 7.00 1.57 11.11
C ILE A 75 5.84 1.16 10.21
N HIS A 76 6.15 0.52 9.08
CA HIS A 76 5.13 -0.05 8.23
C HIS A 76 4.64 -1.34 8.85
N VAL A 77 3.34 -1.47 9.00
CA VAL A 77 2.68 -2.66 9.52
C VAL A 77 1.59 -3.11 8.56
N TYR A 78 1.47 -4.42 8.38
CA TYR A 78 0.52 -5.02 7.48
C TYR A 78 -0.35 -6.04 8.20
N GLY A 79 -1.61 -6.05 7.86
CA GLY A 79 -2.64 -6.96 8.32
C GLY A 79 -3.98 -6.60 7.70
N LEU A 80 -4.96 -7.45 7.98
CA LEU A 80 -6.34 -7.34 7.49
C LEU A 80 -7.29 -7.36 8.68
N THR A 81 -8.57 -7.10 8.43
CA THR A 81 -9.62 -7.29 9.43
C THR A 81 -9.64 -8.74 9.93
N GLU A 82 -9.39 -9.67 9.02
CA GLU A 82 -9.32 -11.11 9.24
C GLU A 82 -8.15 -11.53 10.14
N THR A 83 -7.16 -10.68 10.33
CA THR A 83 -6.02 -10.92 11.24
C THR A 83 -6.10 -10.10 12.54
N TYR A 84 -7.24 -9.39 12.79
CA TYR A 84 -7.53 -8.58 13.97
C TYR A 84 -6.55 -7.42 14.18
N ALA A 85 -5.26 -7.66 14.05
CA ALA A 85 -4.16 -6.71 14.26
C ALA A 85 -3.15 -6.84 13.12
N PRO A 86 -2.15 -5.95 13.03
CA PRO A 86 -1.04 -6.15 12.12
C PRO A 86 -0.38 -7.51 12.36
N ILE A 87 -0.25 -8.32 11.32
CA ILE A 87 0.38 -9.63 11.39
C ILE A 87 1.86 -9.57 11.04
N THR A 88 2.29 -8.55 10.31
CA THR A 88 3.70 -8.27 10.04
C THR A 88 4.07 -6.85 10.42
N SER A 89 5.36 -6.62 10.64
CA SER A 89 5.93 -5.29 10.81
C SER A 89 7.31 -5.18 10.15
N CYS A 90 7.57 -4.04 9.54
CA CYS A 90 8.87 -3.70 8.96
C CYS A 90 9.76 -3.08 10.04
N ALA A 91 10.43 -3.94 10.82
CA ALA A 91 11.41 -3.50 11.80
C ALA A 91 12.65 -2.92 11.11
N TRP A 92 13.30 -1.95 11.74
CA TRP A 92 14.55 -1.39 11.25
C TRP A 92 15.72 -2.33 11.52
N HIS A 93 16.57 -2.56 10.52
CA HIS A 93 17.84 -3.27 10.67
C HIS A 93 19.00 -2.27 10.75
N ARG A 94 19.94 -2.51 11.63
CA ARG A 94 21.14 -1.67 11.77
C ARG A 94 21.99 -1.62 10.49
N GLU A 95 21.98 -2.67 9.71
CA GLU A 95 22.65 -2.75 8.41
C GLU A 95 22.11 -1.72 7.38
N TRP A 96 20.95 -1.10 7.67
CA TRP A 96 20.39 -0.07 6.82
C TRP A 96 20.86 1.33 7.19
N ASP A 97 21.55 1.52 8.33
CA ASP A 97 22.00 2.83 8.81
C ASP A 97 22.93 3.53 7.81
N ASP A 98 23.81 2.77 7.15
CA ASP A 98 24.81 3.28 6.20
C ASP A 98 24.29 3.33 4.75
N LYS A 99 23.06 2.92 4.49
CA LYS A 99 22.48 2.94 3.13
C LYS A 99 22.01 4.34 2.74
N PRO A 100 22.01 4.66 1.43
CA PRO A 100 21.40 5.90 0.93
C PRO A 100 19.95 6.06 1.41
N ALA A 101 19.53 7.30 1.67
CA ALA A 101 18.20 7.58 2.21
C ALA A 101 17.05 7.02 1.34
N GLU A 102 17.23 7.01 0.02
CA GLU A 102 16.27 6.44 -0.91
C GLU A 102 16.15 4.93 -0.76
N GLU A 103 17.27 4.23 -0.60
CA GLU A 103 17.29 2.77 -0.36
C GLU A 103 16.67 2.45 1.00
N GLN A 104 16.99 3.22 2.04
CA GLN A 104 16.35 3.09 3.34
C GLN A 104 14.82 3.22 3.25
N ALA A 105 14.33 4.18 2.47
CA ALA A 105 12.90 4.40 2.27
C ALA A 105 12.24 3.22 1.53
N ARG A 106 12.90 2.64 0.53
CA ARG A 106 12.42 1.44 -0.17
C ARG A 106 12.35 0.22 0.76
N LEU A 107 13.38 0.01 1.58
CA LEU A 107 13.41 -1.08 2.54
C LEU A 107 12.28 -0.96 3.57
N LEU A 108 12.01 0.25 4.06
CA LEU A 108 10.91 0.54 5.00
C LEU A 108 9.51 0.38 4.37
N ALA A 109 9.38 0.49 3.06
CA ALA A 109 8.10 0.34 2.37
C ALA A 109 7.63 -1.11 2.30
N ARG A 110 8.50 -2.09 2.56
CA ARG A 110 8.15 -3.52 2.63
C ARG A 110 7.26 -3.81 3.83
N GLN A 111 6.53 -4.92 3.79
CA GLN A 111 5.63 -5.31 4.90
C GLN A 111 6.36 -5.97 6.06
N GLY A 112 7.63 -6.32 5.87
CA GLY A 112 8.48 -6.85 6.93
C GLY A 112 8.27 -8.33 7.21
N GLN A 113 8.36 -8.71 8.47
CA GLN A 113 8.29 -10.08 8.96
C GLN A 113 7.10 -10.29 9.89
N GLY A 114 6.69 -11.54 10.07
CA GLY A 114 5.66 -11.94 11.03
C GLY A 114 5.97 -11.47 12.45
N GLN A 115 4.95 -10.99 13.14
CA GLN A 115 5.04 -10.59 14.54
C GLN A 115 5.06 -11.82 15.47
N VAL A 116 5.52 -11.62 16.70
CA VAL A 116 5.63 -12.69 17.73
C VAL A 116 4.31 -13.38 18.09
N MET A 117 3.17 -12.77 17.78
CA MET A 117 1.82 -13.34 18.01
C MET A 117 1.30 -14.14 16.81
N ALA A 118 2.01 -14.13 15.68
CA ALA A 118 1.68 -14.88 14.49
C ALA A 118 2.59 -16.11 14.36
N ASP A 119 2.09 -17.15 13.74
CA ASP A 119 2.93 -18.18 13.17
C ASP A 119 3.72 -17.58 11.99
N LEU A 120 4.59 -18.37 11.38
CA LEU A 120 5.32 -17.94 10.20
C LEU A 120 4.34 -17.46 9.10
N VAL A 121 4.48 -16.21 8.66
CA VAL A 121 3.80 -15.72 7.46
C VAL A 121 4.59 -16.25 6.26
N ARG A 122 3.89 -16.85 5.28
CA ARG A 122 4.50 -17.48 4.11
C ARG A 122 4.07 -16.79 2.83
N VAL A 123 4.89 -16.90 1.80
CA VAL A 123 4.53 -16.58 0.41
C VAL A 123 4.57 -17.88 -0.37
N VAL A 124 3.42 -18.28 -0.93
CA VAL A 124 3.25 -19.61 -1.53
C VAL A 124 2.75 -19.54 -2.97
N ASP A 125 3.09 -20.57 -3.74
CA ASP A 125 2.51 -20.80 -5.06
C ASP A 125 1.09 -21.42 -4.96
N ASN A 126 0.50 -21.78 -6.12
CA ASN A 126 -0.84 -22.36 -6.15
C ASN A 126 -0.92 -23.77 -5.52
N ASP A 127 0.21 -24.45 -5.37
CA ASP A 127 0.31 -25.78 -4.77
C ASP A 127 0.72 -25.71 -3.28
N MET A 128 0.69 -24.52 -2.68
CA MET A 128 1.08 -24.24 -1.28
C MET A 128 2.55 -24.51 -0.95
N HIS A 129 3.44 -24.54 -1.96
CA HIS A 129 4.88 -24.57 -1.74
C HIS A 129 5.39 -23.14 -1.53
N ASP A 130 6.38 -22.99 -0.62
CA ASP A 130 7.04 -21.71 -0.43
C ASP A 130 7.76 -21.26 -1.70
N VAL A 131 7.54 -20.02 -2.10
CA VAL A 131 8.32 -19.43 -3.20
C VAL A 131 9.78 -19.18 -2.77
N PRO A 132 10.73 -19.16 -3.72
CA PRO A 132 12.11 -18.76 -3.42
C PRO A 132 12.18 -17.38 -2.74
N ARG A 133 13.14 -17.23 -1.81
CA ARG A 133 13.42 -15.94 -1.18
C ARG A 133 14.36 -15.09 -2.02
N ASP A 134 13.94 -14.81 -3.25
CA ASP A 134 14.74 -14.10 -4.26
C ASP A 134 14.29 -12.64 -4.46
N GLY A 135 13.20 -12.21 -3.81
CA GLY A 135 12.59 -10.90 -3.97
C GLY A 135 11.92 -10.67 -5.33
N GLN A 136 11.75 -11.72 -6.12
CA GLN A 136 11.23 -11.65 -7.50
C GLN A 136 10.05 -12.60 -7.75
N THR A 137 10.16 -13.85 -7.29
CA THR A 137 9.12 -14.85 -7.49
C THR A 137 7.87 -14.51 -6.67
N MET A 138 6.77 -14.23 -7.37
CA MET A 138 5.50 -13.89 -6.74
C MET A 138 4.76 -15.14 -6.24
N GLY A 139 4.11 -15.00 -5.10
CA GLY A 139 3.15 -15.95 -4.56
C GLY A 139 2.08 -15.25 -3.73
N GLU A 140 1.11 -16.01 -3.25
CA GLU A 140 0.09 -15.50 -2.34
C GLU A 140 0.64 -15.47 -0.90
N VAL A 141 0.38 -14.38 -0.19
CA VAL A 141 0.72 -14.26 1.23
C VAL A 141 -0.32 -15.01 2.04
N VAL A 142 0.12 -16.07 2.73
CA VAL A 142 -0.75 -16.87 3.60
C VAL A 142 -0.32 -16.76 5.07
N MET A 143 -1.28 -16.83 5.96
CA MET A 143 -1.12 -16.48 7.36
C MET A 143 -1.75 -17.53 8.28
N ARG A 144 -1.14 -17.70 9.47
CA ARG A 144 -1.70 -18.49 10.56
C ARG A 144 -1.29 -17.89 11.90
N GLY A 145 -2.10 -18.09 12.92
CA GLY A 145 -1.79 -17.63 14.27
C GLY A 145 -3.06 -17.32 15.07
N ASN A 146 -2.87 -17.04 16.35
CA ASN A 146 -3.95 -16.82 17.31
C ASN A 146 -4.81 -15.57 17.02
N ILE A 147 -4.26 -14.65 16.23
CA ILE A 147 -4.93 -13.39 15.85
C ILE A 147 -5.69 -13.49 14.53
N VAL A 148 -5.58 -14.63 13.82
CA VAL A 148 -6.34 -14.86 12.59
C VAL A 148 -7.77 -15.24 12.95
N MET A 149 -8.74 -14.69 12.23
CA MET A 149 -10.16 -14.92 12.45
C MET A 149 -10.51 -16.41 12.43
N LYS A 150 -11.61 -16.76 13.10
CA LYS A 150 -12.17 -18.11 13.08
C LYS A 150 -12.88 -18.45 11.76
N GLY A 151 -13.40 -17.45 11.08
CA GLY A 151 -14.13 -17.57 9.81
C GLY A 151 -15.06 -16.40 9.56
N TYR A 152 -15.66 -16.37 8.39
CA TYR A 152 -16.69 -15.41 8.02
C TYR A 152 -18.05 -15.76 8.65
N TYR A 153 -18.75 -14.74 9.14
CA TYR A 153 -20.03 -14.94 9.82
C TYR A 153 -21.10 -15.49 8.86
N ASN A 154 -21.71 -16.61 9.23
CA ASN A 154 -22.74 -17.33 8.44
C ASN A 154 -22.32 -17.64 6.98
N ASP A 155 -21.03 -17.72 6.70
CA ASP A 155 -20.53 -18.09 5.37
C ASP A 155 -19.46 -19.20 5.46
N PRO A 156 -19.89 -20.46 5.64
CA PRO A 156 -18.97 -21.58 5.75
C PRO A 156 -18.22 -21.86 4.43
N GLN A 157 -18.81 -21.54 3.27
CA GLN A 157 -18.18 -21.76 1.97
C GLN A 157 -17.03 -20.76 1.76
N ALA A 158 -17.24 -19.47 1.98
CA ALA A 158 -16.17 -18.47 1.92
C ALA A 158 -15.09 -18.77 2.96
N THR A 159 -15.47 -19.23 4.16
CA THR A 159 -14.53 -19.63 5.20
C THR A 159 -13.66 -20.81 4.73
N ALA A 160 -14.26 -21.87 4.19
CA ALA A 160 -13.52 -23.04 3.69
C ALA A 160 -12.54 -22.65 2.56
N THR A 161 -12.96 -21.76 1.66
CA THR A 161 -12.10 -21.24 0.59
C THR A 161 -10.93 -20.43 1.17
N ALA A 162 -11.20 -19.52 2.12
CA ALA A 162 -10.19 -18.66 2.72
C ALA A 162 -9.18 -19.41 3.59
N PHE A 163 -9.51 -20.61 4.07
CA PHE A 163 -8.63 -21.44 4.92
C PHE A 163 -8.16 -22.74 4.21
N HIS A 164 -8.13 -22.73 2.88
CA HIS A 164 -7.60 -23.86 2.13
C HIS A 164 -6.18 -24.25 2.59
N GLY A 165 -5.89 -25.54 2.69
CA GLY A 165 -4.60 -26.03 3.14
C GLY A 165 -4.24 -25.70 4.62
N GLY A 166 -5.21 -25.23 5.45
CA GLY A 166 -5.00 -24.91 6.86
C GLY A 166 -4.33 -23.55 7.11
N TRP A 167 -4.26 -22.71 6.10
CA TRP A 167 -3.72 -21.34 6.18
C TRP A 167 -4.79 -20.35 5.70
N PHE A 168 -4.82 -19.18 6.32
CA PHE A 168 -5.65 -18.08 5.85
C PHE A 168 -5.01 -17.46 4.59
N HIS A 169 -5.74 -17.47 3.49
CA HIS A 169 -5.37 -16.86 2.22
C HIS A 169 -5.76 -15.39 2.21
N SER A 170 -4.77 -14.51 2.16
CA SER A 170 -5.01 -13.06 2.22
C SER A 170 -5.59 -12.48 0.94
N GLY A 171 -5.40 -13.15 -0.19
CA GLY A 171 -5.66 -12.61 -1.52
C GLY A 171 -4.66 -11.52 -1.94
N ASP A 172 -3.61 -11.29 -1.16
CA ASP A 172 -2.54 -10.36 -1.49
C ASP A 172 -1.35 -11.13 -2.07
N LEU A 173 -0.82 -10.68 -3.21
CA LEU A 173 0.37 -11.23 -3.85
C LEU A 173 1.60 -10.48 -3.40
N GLY A 174 2.67 -11.20 -3.15
CA GLY A 174 3.94 -10.63 -2.72
C GLY A 174 5.14 -11.45 -3.14
N VAL A 175 6.30 -10.96 -2.79
CA VAL A 175 7.58 -11.63 -2.94
C VAL A 175 8.25 -11.80 -1.59
N TRP A 176 9.14 -12.78 -1.46
CA TRP A 176 9.90 -13.04 -0.25
C TRP A 176 11.36 -12.69 -0.48
N HIS A 177 11.88 -11.75 0.28
CA HIS A 177 13.27 -11.32 0.18
C HIS A 177 14.23 -12.27 0.93
N PRO A 178 15.52 -12.30 0.55
CA PRO A 178 16.53 -13.12 1.22
C PRO A 178 16.67 -12.86 2.72
N ASP A 179 16.42 -11.62 3.16
CA ASP A 179 16.42 -11.21 4.57
C ASP A 179 15.15 -11.61 5.34
N GLY A 180 14.24 -12.36 4.70
CA GLY A 180 13.01 -12.83 5.30
C GLY A 180 11.86 -11.82 5.30
N TYR A 181 12.04 -10.63 4.72
CA TYR A 181 11.00 -9.63 4.60
C TYR A 181 10.08 -9.93 3.44
N ILE A 182 8.79 -9.71 3.64
CA ILE A 182 7.77 -9.79 2.60
C ILE A 182 7.55 -8.41 2.00
N GLU A 183 7.37 -8.34 0.70
CA GLU A 183 6.96 -7.14 -0.02
C GLU A 183 5.72 -7.46 -0.86
N LEU A 184 4.62 -6.77 -0.59
CA LEU A 184 3.40 -6.89 -1.39
C LEU A 184 3.59 -6.27 -2.76
N ARG A 185 3.13 -7.00 -3.78
CA ARG A 185 3.14 -6.53 -5.16
C ARG A 185 1.77 -6.04 -5.61
N ASP A 186 0.70 -6.76 -5.26
CA ASP A 186 -0.67 -6.34 -5.51
C ASP A 186 -1.68 -7.26 -4.79
N ARG A 187 -2.95 -6.97 -4.97
CA ARG A 187 -4.03 -7.93 -4.71
C ARG A 187 -4.24 -8.83 -5.91
N LYS A 188 -4.50 -10.10 -5.68
CA LYS A 188 -4.79 -11.09 -6.73
C LYS A 188 -5.87 -10.59 -7.71
N LYS A 189 -6.92 -9.93 -7.18
CA LYS A 189 -8.02 -9.34 -7.96
C LYS A 189 -7.72 -7.98 -8.59
N ASP A 190 -6.61 -7.33 -8.26
CA ASP A 190 -6.23 -6.01 -8.75
C ASP A 190 -5.10 -6.07 -9.78
N ILE A 191 -4.40 -7.21 -9.89
CA ILE A 191 -3.42 -7.45 -10.98
C ILE A 191 -4.11 -7.24 -12.33
N ILE A 192 -3.46 -6.48 -13.18
CA ILE A 192 -3.90 -6.20 -14.55
C ILE A 192 -3.24 -7.22 -15.48
N ILE A 193 -4.02 -7.95 -16.26
CA ILE A 193 -3.50 -8.93 -17.24
C ILE A 193 -3.58 -8.29 -18.62
N SER A 194 -2.48 -7.75 -19.09
CA SER A 194 -2.37 -7.06 -20.37
C SER A 194 -1.55 -7.91 -21.36
N GLY A 195 -2.20 -8.46 -22.38
CA GLY A 195 -1.53 -9.30 -23.37
C GLY A 195 -0.83 -10.54 -22.80
N GLY A 196 -1.29 -11.04 -21.65
CA GLY A 196 -0.68 -12.18 -20.96
C GLY A 196 0.36 -11.80 -19.91
N GLU A 197 0.73 -10.52 -19.82
CA GLU A 197 1.69 -10.00 -18.83
C GLU A 197 0.97 -9.47 -17.59
N ASN A 198 1.49 -9.79 -16.41
CA ASN A 198 0.98 -9.30 -15.14
C ASN A 198 1.54 -7.91 -14.83
N ILE A 199 0.67 -6.94 -14.61
CA ILE A 199 1.03 -5.58 -14.22
C ILE A 199 0.50 -5.32 -12.81
N SER A 200 1.41 -4.99 -11.91
CA SER A 200 1.06 -4.56 -10.56
C SER A 200 0.53 -3.13 -10.57
N THR A 201 -0.68 -2.92 -10.05
CA THR A 201 -1.23 -1.56 -9.89
C THR A 201 -0.41 -0.75 -8.89
N ILE A 202 0.12 -1.38 -7.85
CA ILE A 202 0.97 -0.74 -6.84
C ILE A 202 2.27 -0.22 -7.46
N GLU A 203 2.92 -0.99 -8.34
CA GLU A 203 4.15 -0.55 -9.03
C GLU A 203 3.89 0.69 -9.87
N VAL A 204 2.79 0.71 -10.62
CA VAL A 204 2.40 1.87 -11.43
C VAL A 204 2.09 3.08 -10.56
N GLU A 205 1.32 2.89 -9.48
CA GLU A 205 1.00 3.95 -8.52
C GLU A 205 2.24 4.54 -7.86
N GLN A 206 3.18 3.69 -7.42
CA GLN A 206 4.44 4.12 -6.82
C GLN A 206 5.30 4.94 -7.78
N THR A 207 5.23 4.66 -9.08
CA THR A 207 5.91 5.47 -10.09
C THR A 207 5.19 6.81 -10.28
N ILE A 208 3.88 6.83 -10.46
CA ILE A 208 3.11 8.05 -10.69
C ILE A 208 3.25 9.06 -9.54
N VAL A 209 3.26 8.61 -8.29
CA VAL A 209 3.38 9.51 -7.13
C VAL A 209 4.77 10.16 -6.99
N GLN A 210 5.77 9.73 -7.75
CA GLN A 210 7.06 10.40 -7.82
C GLN A 210 7.00 11.67 -8.69
N HIS A 211 6.00 11.82 -9.55
CA HIS A 211 5.82 13.01 -10.34
C HIS A 211 5.55 14.24 -9.44
N PRO A 212 6.27 15.36 -9.61
CA PRO A 212 6.22 16.51 -8.69
C PRO A 212 4.82 17.09 -8.45
N ALA A 213 3.96 17.09 -9.47
CA ALA A 213 2.60 17.63 -9.38
C ALA A 213 1.59 16.67 -8.74
N VAL A 214 1.91 15.38 -8.58
CA VAL A 214 0.95 14.38 -8.09
C VAL A 214 0.91 14.34 -6.57
N LEU A 215 -0.29 14.41 -6.00
CA LEU A 215 -0.55 14.23 -4.59
C LEU A 215 -0.75 12.75 -4.25
N GLU A 216 -1.64 12.10 -5.00
CA GLU A 216 -2.00 10.69 -4.83
C GLU A 216 -2.58 10.13 -6.14
N CYS A 217 -2.57 8.82 -6.30
CA CYS A 217 -3.21 8.17 -7.44
C CYS A 217 -3.77 6.80 -7.08
N ALA A 218 -4.61 6.29 -7.96
CA ALA A 218 -5.08 4.91 -7.96
C ALA A 218 -5.06 4.38 -9.40
N VAL A 219 -4.61 3.14 -9.57
CA VAL A 219 -4.56 2.48 -10.88
C VAL A 219 -5.50 1.27 -10.86
N ILE A 220 -6.26 1.11 -11.92
CA ILE A 220 -7.15 -0.04 -12.12
C ILE A 220 -7.00 -0.60 -13.54
N ALA A 221 -7.44 -1.85 -13.71
CA ALA A 221 -7.65 -2.42 -15.03
C ALA A 221 -8.87 -1.78 -15.71
N ILE A 222 -8.74 -1.45 -16.99
CA ILE A 222 -9.84 -1.15 -17.89
C ILE A 222 -9.86 -2.12 -19.05
N PRO A 223 -11.06 -2.41 -19.66
CA PRO A 223 -11.14 -3.29 -20.80
C PRO A 223 -10.41 -2.72 -22.00
N ASP A 224 -9.70 -3.57 -22.75
CA ASP A 224 -9.01 -3.25 -24.00
C ASP A 224 -9.24 -4.35 -25.04
N GLN A 225 -9.61 -3.98 -26.26
CA GLN A 225 -9.95 -4.94 -27.31
C GLN A 225 -8.76 -5.76 -27.80
N GLN A 226 -7.55 -5.21 -27.74
CA GLN A 226 -6.34 -5.85 -28.24
C GLN A 226 -5.63 -6.63 -27.14
N TRP A 227 -5.53 -6.06 -25.93
CA TRP A 227 -4.71 -6.57 -24.84
C TRP A 227 -5.52 -7.27 -23.72
N GLY A 228 -6.86 -7.28 -23.83
CA GLY A 228 -7.78 -7.74 -22.80
C GLY A 228 -7.98 -6.69 -21.72
N GLU A 229 -6.91 -6.31 -21.04
CA GLU A 229 -6.91 -5.26 -20.03
C GLU A 229 -5.74 -4.30 -20.23
N ARG A 230 -5.92 -3.04 -19.78
CA ARG A 230 -4.84 -2.04 -19.69
C ARG A 230 -4.94 -1.20 -18.43
N PRO A 231 -3.81 -0.68 -17.93
CA PRO A 231 -3.83 0.21 -16.78
C PRO A 231 -4.47 1.56 -17.13
N LYS A 232 -5.35 2.07 -16.25
CA LYS A 232 -5.82 3.46 -16.22
C LYS A 232 -5.51 4.07 -14.86
N ALA A 233 -4.91 5.24 -14.87
CA ALA A 233 -4.59 5.99 -13.65
C ALA A 233 -5.66 7.03 -13.34
N PHE A 234 -6.03 7.15 -12.07
CA PHE A 234 -6.82 8.24 -11.51
C PHE A 234 -5.91 9.05 -10.61
N VAL A 235 -5.74 10.32 -10.89
CA VAL A 235 -4.70 11.16 -10.28
C VAL A 235 -5.31 12.39 -9.62
N THR A 236 -4.96 12.62 -8.36
CA THR A 236 -5.21 13.88 -7.67
C THR A 236 -3.92 14.70 -7.68
N LEU A 237 -3.98 15.93 -8.16
CA LEU A 237 -2.84 16.84 -8.18
C LEU A 237 -2.70 17.59 -6.85
N LYS A 238 -1.49 18.02 -6.54
CA LYS A 238 -1.22 18.94 -5.43
C LYS A 238 -1.87 20.29 -5.69
N LEU A 239 -2.23 20.99 -4.63
CA LEU A 239 -2.86 22.30 -4.72
C LEU A 239 -2.00 23.27 -5.54
N GLY A 240 -2.60 23.87 -6.57
CA GLY A 240 -1.94 24.81 -7.45
C GLY A 240 -0.99 24.21 -8.49
N GLN A 241 -0.86 22.89 -8.54
CA GLN A 241 -0.08 22.20 -9.57
C GLN A 241 -0.97 21.82 -10.76
N LEU A 242 -0.35 21.75 -11.93
CA LEU A 242 -0.98 21.33 -13.18
C LEU A 242 -0.14 20.21 -13.81
N ALA A 243 -0.79 19.26 -14.41
CA ALA A 243 -0.18 18.25 -15.27
C ALA A 243 -1.21 17.75 -16.27
N THR A 244 -0.77 17.37 -17.45
CA THR A 244 -1.58 16.76 -18.50
C THR A 244 -1.48 15.23 -18.42
N GLU A 245 -2.42 14.54 -19.04
CA GLU A 245 -2.39 13.09 -19.20
C GLU A 245 -1.09 12.64 -19.87
N GLN A 246 -0.67 13.34 -20.95
CA GLN A 246 0.54 13.01 -21.69
C GLN A 246 1.81 13.15 -20.86
N GLU A 247 1.90 14.16 -19.99
CA GLU A 247 3.04 14.36 -19.10
C GLU A 247 3.15 13.23 -18.09
N ILE A 248 2.03 12.79 -17.49
CA ILE A 248 2.05 11.64 -16.54
C ILE A 248 2.45 10.35 -17.27
N ILE A 249 1.89 10.10 -18.47
CA ILE A 249 2.25 8.90 -19.25
C ILE A 249 3.71 8.94 -19.68
N ALA A 250 4.22 10.10 -20.13
CA ALA A 250 5.62 10.26 -20.50
C ALA A 250 6.56 10.01 -19.31
N PHE A 251 6.23 10.56 -18.15
CA PHE A 251 6.95 10.31 -16.91
C PHE A 251 7.01 8.81 -16.58
N CYS A 252 5.88 8.10 -16.70
CA CYS A 252 5.87 6.65 -16.48
C CYS A 252 6.79 5.91 -17.46
N ARG A 253 6.80 6.30 -18.74
CA ARG A 253 7.66 5.67 -19.77
C ARG A 253 9.15 5.85 -19.52
N GLU A 254 9.55 6.90 -18.84
CA GLU A 254 10.93 7.15 -18.46
C GLU A 254 11.38 6.32 -17.24
N HIS A 255 10.41 5.86 -16.42
CA HIS A 255 10.70 5.25 -15.11
C HIS A 255 10.30 3.78 -15.00
N MET A 256 9.57 3.23 -15.99
CA MET A 256 9.15 1.82 -15.98
C MET A 256 9.03 1.25 -17.40
N ALA A 257 8.84 -0.07 -17.50
CA ALA A 257 8.61 -0.74 -18.77
C ALA A 257 7.33 -0.23 -19.45
N HIS A 258 7.40 0.05 -20.76
CA HIS A 258 6.34 0.73 -21.50
C HIS A 258 4.98 0.00 -21.45
N TYR A 259 4.98 -1.33 -21.41
CA TYR A 259 3.76 -2.12 -21.36
C TYR A 259 3.01 -1.97 -20.03
N LYS A 260 3.70 -1.55 -18.96
CA LYS A 260 3.11 -1.27 -17.64
C LYS A 260 2.53 0.13 -17.53
N CYS A 261 2.88 1.04 -18.44
CA CYS A 261 2.44 2.43 -18.37
C CYS A 261 0.93 2.56 -18.55
N PRO A 262 0.28 3.51 -17.85
CA PRO A 262 -1.15 3.73 -18.03
C PRO A 262 -1.45 4.11 -19.48
N SER A 263 -2.57 3.58 -19.99
CA SER A 263 -3.09 3.90 -21.31
C SER A 263 -3.95 5.18 -21.31
N ALA A 264 -4.42 5.56 -20.12
CA ALA A 264 -5.22 6.76 -19.91
C ALA A 264 -5.03 7.29 -18.49
N VAL A 265 -5.21 8.60 -18.31
CA VAL A 265 -5.16 9.27 -17.01
C VAL A 265 -6.41 10.13 -16.83
N ALA A 266 -7.10 9.96 -15.71
CA ALA A 266 -8.21 10.84 -15.32
C ALA A 266 -7.83 11.62 -14.06
N PHE A 267 -8.12 12.93 -14.06
CA PHE A 267 -7.83 13.79 -12.92
C PHE A 267 -9.08 14.02 -12.07
N GLY A 268 -8.92 14.03 -10.76
CA GLY A 268 -9.99 14.30 -9.81
C GLY A 268 -9.71 13.76 -8.41
N GLU A 269 -10.71 13.91 -7.54
CA GLU A 269 -10.64 13.32 -6.19
C GLU A 269 -10.88 11.81 -6.25
N LEU A 270 -10.12 11.06 -5.45
CA LEU A 270 -10.28 9.62 -5.33
C LEU A 270 -11.39 9.27 -4.31
N PRO A 271 -12.26 8.29 -4.64
CA PRO A 271 -13.24 7.79 -3.67
C PRO A 271 -12.52 7.09 -2.52
N LYS A 272 -12.87 7.46 -1.28
CA LYS A 272 -12.22 6.96 -0.07
C LYS A 272 -13.23 6.49 0.96
N THR A 273 -12.79 5.55 1.79
CA THR A 273 -13.48 5.20 3.03
C THR A 273 -13.32 6.31 4.07
N SER A 274 -14.08 6.25 5.18
CA SER A 274 -13.92 7.16 6.33
C SER A 274 -12.52 7.10 6.97
N THR A 275 -11.79 6.00 6.76
CA THR A 275 -10.41 5.82 7.24
C THR A 275 -9.35 6.30 6.24
N GLY A 276 -9.75 6.85 5.08
CA GLY A 276 -8.85 7.38 4.06
C GLY A 276 -8.35 6.36 3.04
N LYS A 277 -8.84 5.11 3.05
CA LYS A 277 -8.45 4.08 2.08
C LYS A 277 -9.17 4.30 0.75
N VAL A 278 -8.43 4.31 -0.36
CA VAL A 278 -9.00 4.42 -1.71
C VAL A 278 -9.87 3.21 -2.05
N GLN A 279 -11.05 3.48 -2.57
CA GLN A 279 -12.05 2.48 -2.97
C GLN A 279 -11.96 2.19 -4.48
N LYS A 280 -10.92 1.42 -4.89
CA LYS A 280 -10.71 1.05 -6.30
C LYS A 280 -11.94 0.38 -6.95
N PHE A 281 -12.77 -0.33 -6.17
CA PHE A 281 -13.96 -0.96 -6.69
C PHE A 281 -14.95 0.04 -7.29
N VAL A 282 -15.10 1.25 -6.69
CA VAL A 282 -15.95 2.32 -7.20
C VAL A 282 -15.47 2.81 -8.57
N LEU A 283 -14.14 2.92 -8.74
CA LEU A 283 -13.53 3.30 -10.00
C LEU A 283 -13.76 2.21 -11.06
N ARG A 284 -13.54 0.94 -10.69
CA ARG A 284 -13.77 -0.20 -11.60
C ARG A 284 -15.21 -0.30 -12.07
N GLU A 285 -16.18 -0.18 -11.16
CA GLU A 285 -17.60 -0.27 -11.54
C GLU A 285 -17.99 0.73 -12.62
N LYS A 286 -17.41 1.93 -12.61
CA LYS A 286 -17.64 2.94 -13.65
C LYS A 286 -17.02 2.57 -14.99
N GLU A 287 -15.79 2.08 -14.99
CA GLU A 287 -15.05 1.78 -16.21
C GLU A 287 -15.49 0.46 -16.88
N TRP A 288 -16.00 -0.48 -16.07
CA TRP A 288 -16.50 -1.78 -16.54
C TRP A 288 -18.02 -1.79 -16.77
N ALA A 289 -18.71 -0.64 -16.67
CA ALA A 289 -20.13 -0.56 -16.96
C ALA A 289 -20.41 -0.95 -18.43
N GLY A 290 -21.23 -2.01 -18.63
CA GLY A 290 -21.53 -2.56 -19.95
C GLY A 290 -20.52 -3.54 -20.53
N HIS A 291 -19.49 -3.90 -19.79
CA HIS A 291 -18.52 -4.94 -20.14
C HIS A 291 -18.64 -6.15 -19.21
N GLU A 292 -18.42 -7.36 -19.73
CA GLU A 292 -18.25 -8.52 -18.86
C GLU A 292 -16.97 -8.38 -18.05
N LYS A 293 -17.10 -8.38 -16.72
CA LYS A 293 -15.94 -8.37 -15.82
C LYS A 293 -15.25 -9.72 -15.91
N ARG A 294 -13.99 -9.79 -16.34
CA ARG A 294 -13.15 -10.93 -16.05
C ARG A 294 -12.85 -10.92 -14.54
N ILE A 295 -13.28 -11.98 -13.88
CA ILE A 295 -12.86 -12.26 -12.50
C ILE A 295 -11.57 -13.07 -12.65
N ASN A 296 -10.46 -12.50 -12.25
CA ASN A 296 -9.18 -13.21 -12.14
C ASN A 296 -9.14 -14.00 -10.84
#